data_54b086812064cd39aaa60b08a8d70dd6
#
_entry.id   54b086812064cd39aaa60b08a8d70dd6
#
_cell.length_a   1.000
_cell.length_b   1.000
_cell.length_c   1.000
_cell.angle_alpha   90.00
_cell.angle_beta   90.00
_cell.angle_gamma   90.00
#
_symmetry.space_group_name_H-M   'P 1'
#
loop_
_entity.id
_entity.type
_entity.pdbx_description
1 polymer ?
#
loop_
_entity_poly.entity_id
_entity_poly.type
_entity_poly.pdbx_seq_one_letter_code
_entity_poly.pdbx_strand_id
1 'polypeptide(L)'
;MLEQFMNLSKQIGELGARMEEGFKRQDEKMERRFKEQDNKMIEMEKRLNARMDQMEERLDTKIDNVEKKLNDKIDNVEKKLNDKIDNVEKKLNDKIDSVKEELNVKIDNAEENLNNSMSQNIKDTAEMFTDVFKEIEKVGNNY
;
A
#
# COMPACT_ATOMS: atom_id res chain seq x y z
N MET A 1 -91.99 2.63 -52.32
CA MET A 1 -91.24 3.69 -51.58
C MET A 1 -91.04 3.34 -50.10
N LEU A 2 -92.09 3.02 -49.39
CA LEU A 2 -92.04 2.71 -47.97
C LEU A 2 -91.16 1.47 -47.66
N GLU A 3 -91.28 0.42 -48.45
CA GLU A 3 -90.54 -0.82 -48.35
C GLU A 3 -89.00 -0.62 -48.55
N GLN A 4 -88.60 0.21 -49.51
CA GLN A 4 -87.22 0.59 -49.77
C GLN A 4 -86.63 1.42 -48.64
N PHE A 5 -87.43 2.32 -48.06
CA PHE A 5 -87.02 3.13 -46.91
C PHE A 5 -86.79 2.26 -45.63
N MET A 6 -87.70 1.34 -45.39
CA MET A 6 -87.55 0.37 -44.27
C MET A 6 -86.32 -0.53 -44.44
N ASN A 7 -86.08 -0.99 -45.67
CA ASN A 7 -84.89 -1.82 -45.97
C ASN A 7 -83.59 -1.02 -45.79
N LEU A 8 -83.53 0.23 -46.18
CA LEU A 8 -82.39 1.11 -45.99
C LEU A 8 -82.15 1.40 -44.50
N SER A 9 -83.18 1.67 -43.76
CA SER A 9 -83.13 1.90 -42.31
C SER A 9 -82.59 0.67 -41.61
N LYS A 10 -82.97 -0.54 -41.97
CA LYS A 10 -82.46 -1.79 -41.45
C LYS A 10 -80.98 -1.97 -41.80
N GLN A 11 -80.54 -1.68 -42.97
CA GLN A 11 -79.12 -1.74 -43.37
C GLN A 11 -78.24 -0.77 -42.62
N ILE A 12 -78.70 0.45 -42.38
CA ILE A 12 -77.99 1.45 -41.54
C ILE A 12 -77.84 0.95 -40.10
N GLY A 13 -78.87 0.36 -39.52
CA GLY A 13 -78.82 -0.23 -38.17
C GLY A 13 -77.82 -1.38 -38.07
N GLU A 14 -77.85 -2.27 -39.06
CA GLU A 14 -76.87 -3.40 -39.15
C GLU A 14 -75.41 -2.90 -39.32
N LEU A 15 -75.22 -1.85 -40.12
CA LEU A 15 -73.90 -1.24 -40.29
C LEU A 15 -73.42 -0.59 -39.03
N GLY A 16 -74.29 0.12 -38.33
CA GLY A 16 -73.95 0.70 -36.98
C GLY A 16 -73.55 -0.35 -36.00
N ALA A 17 -74.29 -1.46 -35.90
CA ALA A 17 -73.94 -2.58 -35.02
C ALA A 17 -72.57 -3.22 -35.36
N ARG A 18 -72.26 -3.37 -36.64
CA ARG A 18 -70.94 -3.87 -37.10
C ARG A 18 -69.79 -2.92 -36.77
N MET A 19 -70.07 -1.63 -36.88
CA MET A 19 -69.10 -0.61 -36.51
C MET A 19 -68.81 -0.64 -34.99
N GLU A 20 -69.84 -0.72 -34.16
CA GLU A 20 -69.69 -0.86 -32.71
C GLU A 20 -68.90 -2.11 -32.30
N GLU A 21 -69.22 -3.26 -32.91
CA GLU A 21 -68.44 -4.48 -32.69
C GLU A 21 -66.98 -4.35 -33.12
N GLY A 22 -66.76 -3.67 -34.27
CA GLY A 22 -65.40 -3.42 -34.79
C GLY A 22 -64.58 -2.58 -33.79
N PHE A 23 -65.15 -1.50 -33.30
CA PHE A 23 -64.52 -0.64 -32.30
C PHE A 23 -64.26 -1.39 -30.98
N LYS A 24 -65.18 -2.16 -30.52
CA LYS A 24 -65.04 -2.97 -29.30
C LYS A 24 -63.90 -3.97 -29.43
N ARG A 25 -63.79 -4.70 -30.54
CA ARG A 25 -62.68 -5.63 -30.83
C ARG A 25 -61.34 -4.91 -30.90
N GLN A 26 -61.31 -3.70 -31.46
CA GLN A 26 -60.10 -2.90 -31.54
C GLN A 26 -59.64 -2.43 -30.15
N ASP A 27 -60.56 -1.97 -29.30
CA ASP A 27 -60.25 -1.59 -27.93
C ASP A 27 -59.73 -2.78 -27.11
N GLU A 28 -60.37 -3.93 -27.19
CA GLU A 28 -59.95 -5.15 -26.52
C GLU A 28 -58.55 -5.62 -27.00
N LYS A 29 -58.22 -5.41 -28.27
CA LYS A 29 -56.91 -5.74 -28.85
C LYS A 29 -55.86 -4.76 -28.33
N MET A 30 -56.16 -3.47 -28.25
CA MET A 30 -55.25 -2.47 -27.69
C MET A 30 -54.99 -2.74 -26.23
N GLU A 31 -56.03 -3.01 -25.44
CA GLU A 31 -55.88 -3.31 -24.02
C GLU A 31 -55.01 -4.54 -23.76
N ARG A 32 -55.17 -5.60 -24.53
CA ARG A 32 -54.28 -6.77 -24.48
C ARG A 32 -52.85 -6.42 -24.80
N ARG A 33 -52.61 -5.59 -25.82
CA ARG A 33 -51.26 -5.14 -26.18
C ARG A 33 -50.59 -4.33 -25.10
N PHE A 34 -51.32 -3.41 -24.48
CA PHE A 34 -50.81 -2.64 -23.35
C PHE A 34 -50.44 -3.53 -22.18
N LYS A 35 -51.27 -4.48 -21.82
CA LYS A 35 -51.03 -5.44 -20.75
C LYS A 35 -49.81 -6.33 -21.03
N GLU A 36 -49.64 -6.79 -22.26
CA GLU A 36 -48.45 -7.54 -22.68
C GLU A 36 -47.18 -6.68 -22.59
N GLN A 37 -47.27 -5.41 -22.97
CA GLN A 37 -46.17 -4.46 -22.91
C GLN A 37 -45.77 -4.19 -21.47
N ASP A 38 -46.71 -3.95 -20.59
CA ASP A 38 -46.47 -3.74 -19.14
C ASP A 38 -45.81 -4.98 -18.53
N ASN A 39 -46.28 -6.18 -18.84
CA ASN A 39 -45.68 -7.42 -18.34
C ASN A 39 -44.22 -7.57 -18.82
N LYS A 40 -43.91 -7.23 -20.07
CA LYS A 40 -42.55 -7.25 -20.61
C LYS A 40 -41.66 -6.22 -19.91
N MET A 41 -42.18 -5.04 -19.61
CA MET A 41 -41.46 -4.02 -18.87
C MET A 41 -41.11 -4.48 -17.44
N ILE A 42 -42.05 -5.08 -16.72
CA ILE A 42 -41.86 -5.63 -15.39
C ILE A 42 -40.81 -6.75 -15.41
N GLU A 43 -40.86 -7.65 -16.38
CA GLU A 43 -39.86 -8.70 -16.53
C GLU A 43 -38.45 -8.13 -16.84
N MET A 44 -38.39 -7.09 -17.69
CA MET A 44 -37.12 -6.43 -18.00
C MET A 44 -36.52 -5.75 -16.77
N GLU A 45 -37.36 -5.05 -15.99
CA GLU A 45 -36.95 -4.43 -14.73
C GLU A 45 -36.38 -5.46 -13.75
N LYS A 46 -37.07 -6.57 -13.56
CA LYS A 46 -36.61 -7.68 -12.71
C LYS A 46 -35.25 -8.23 -13.18
N ARG A 47 -35.07 -8.41 -14.49
CA ARG A 47 -33.78 -8.89 -15.04
C ARG A 47 -32.65 -7.89 -14.86
N LEU A 48 -32.94 -6.59 -15.04
CA LEU A 48 -31.96 -5.53 -14.83
C LEU A 48 -31.54 -5.46 -13.36
N ASN A 49 -32.48 -5.49 -12.43
CA ASN A 49 -32.20 -5.51 -11.00
C ASN A 49 -31.33 -6.72 -10.60
N ALA A 50 -31.71 -7.91 -11.07
CA ALA A 50 -30.90 -9.12 -10.80
C ALA A 50 -29.48 -9.03 -11.37
N ARG A 51 -29.29 -8.39 -12.53
CA ARG A 51 -27.95 -8.16 -13.09
C ARG A 51 -27.17 -7.11 -12.31
N MET A 52 -27.83 -6.09 -11.81
CA MET A 52 -27.21 -5.07 -10.95
C MET A 52 -26.72 -5.70 -9.64
N ASP A 53 -27.56 -6.49 -8.98
CA ASP A 53 -27.19 -7.19 -7.75
C ASP A 53 -25.97 -8.12 -7.97
N GLN A 54 -25.97 -8.89 -9.06
CA GLN A 54 -24.83 -9.74 -9.42
C GLN A 54 -23.56 -8.94 -9.71
N MET A 55 -23.69 -7.76 -10.30
CA MET A 55 -22.55 -6.90 -10.59
C MET A 55 -21.98 -6.30 -9.31
N GLU A 56 -22.84 -5.88 -8.41
CA GLU A 56 -22.47 -5.39 -7.07
C GLU A 56 -21.68 -6.45 -6.30
N GLU A 57 -22.21 -7.67 -6.20
CA GLU A 57 -21.54 -8.79 -5.52
C GLU A 57 -20.16 -9.11 -6.13
N ARG A 58 -20.06 -9.07 -7.47
CA ARG A 58 -18.76 -9.27 -8.16
C ARG A 58 -17.76 -8.16 -7.89
N LEU A 59 -18.23 -6.91 -7.80
CA LEU A 59 -17.38 -5.78 -7.49
C LEU A 59 -16.88 -5.85 -6.05
N ASP A 60 -17.74 -6.16 -5.10
CA ASP A 60 -17.39 -6.33 -3.70
C ASP A 60 -16.32 -7.43 -3.54
N THR A 61 -16.55 -8.58 -4.17
CA THR A 61 -15.56 -9.67 -4.16
C THR A 61 -14.21 -9.25 -4.76
N LYS A 62 -14.22 -8.43 -5.81
CA LYS A 62 -12.97 -7.91 -6.40
C LYS A 62 -12.27 -6.93 -5.49
N ILE A 63 -13.02 -6.05 -4.84
CA ILE A 63 -12.48 -5.07 -3.88
C ILE A 63 -11.83 -5.81 -2.71
N ASP A 64 -12.50 -6.77 -2.10
CA ASP A 64 -11.97 -7.59 -1.02
C ASP A 64 -10.67 -8.31 -1.41
N ASN A 65 -10.63 -8.87 -2.61
CA ASN A 65 -9.44 -9.55 -3.13
C ASN A 65 -8.26 -8.58 -3.36
N VAL A 66 -8.54 -7.36 -3.83
CA VAL A 66 -7.51 -6.32 -4.01
C VAL A 66 -7.01 -5.83 -2.67
N GLU A 67 -7.89 -5.58 -1.72
CA GLU A 67 -7.55 -5.17 -0.35
C GLU A 67 -6.64 -6.21 0.31
N LYS A 68 -7.03 -7.47 0.25
CA LYS A 68 -6.21 -8.56 0.79
C LYS A 68 -4.82 -8.62 0.16
N LYS A 69 -4.73 -8.52 -1.17
CA LYS A 69 -3.44 -8.53 -1.88
C LYS A 69 -2.56 -7.34 -1.54
N LEU A 70 -3.17 -6.18 -1.30
CA LEU A 70 -2.44 -4.98 -0.89
C LEU A 70 -1.91 -5.12 0.52
N ASN A 71 -2.71 -5.62 1.46
CA ASN A 71 -2.28 -5.88 2.82
C ASN A 71 -1.13 -6.89 2.86
N ASP A 72 -1.23 -8.02 2.14
CA ASP A 72 -0.15 -9.00 2.03
C ASP A 72 1.15 -8.38 1.49
N LYS A 73 1.05 -7.44 0.53
CA LYS A 73 2.22 -6.72 0.00
C LYS A 73 2.82 -5.76 1.02
N ILE A 74 1.98 -5.03 1.75
CA ILE A 74 2.42 -4.11 2.80
C ILE A 74 3.17 -4.88 3.89
N ASP A 75 2.60 -5.97 4.39
CA ASP A 75 3.23 -6.83 5.40
C ASP A 75 4.59 -7.37 4.94
N ASN A 76 4.68 -7.78 3.67
CA ASN A 76 5.94 -8.27 3.10
C ASN A 76 6.99 -7.15 2.98
N VAL A 77 6.59 -5.94 2.61
CA VAL A 77 7.50 -4.77 2.55
C VAL A 77 7.96 -4.39 3.96
N GLU A 78 7.06 -4.34 4.91
CA GLU A 78 7.37 -4.06 6.32
C GLU A 78 8.39 -5.04 6.88
N LYS A 79 8.15 -6.34 6.67
CA LYS A 79 9.10 -7.38 7.08
C LYS A 79 10.48 -7.20 6.46
N LYS A 80 10.55 -6.95 5.14
CA LYS A 80 11.82 -6.73 4.44
C LYS A 80 12.56 -5.49 4.93
N LEU A 81 11.83 -4.43 5.29
CA LEU A 81 12.42 -3.21 5.84
C LEU A 81 12.99 -3.47 7.23
N ASN A 82 12.26 -4.16 8.09
CA ASN A 82 12.73 -4.53 9.42
C ASN A 82 14.00 -5.40 9.34
N ASP A 83 14.01 -6.43 8.49
CA ASP A 83 15.19 -7.27 8.26
C ASP A 83 16.42 -6.46 7.80
N LYS A 84 16.20 -5.42 6.96
CA LYS A 84 17.26 -4.52 6.52
C LYS A 84 17.76 -3.61 7.64
N ILE A 85 16.86 -3.08 8.45
CA ILE A 85 17.20 -2.24 9.60
C ILE A 85 18.04 -3.05 10.59
N ASP A 86 17.61 -4.25 10.95
CA ASP A 86 18.34 -5.14 11.87
C ASP A 86 19.75 -5.46 11.35
N ASN A 87 19.87 -5.71 10.03
CA ASN A 87 21.16 -5.98 9.39
C ASN A 87 22.09 -4.75 9.41
N VAL A 88 21.55 -3.54 9.18
CA VAL A 88 22.31 -2.28 9.27
C VAL A 88 22.75 -2.03 10.70
N GLU A 89 21.86 -2.20 11.66
CA GLU A 89 22.16 -2.04 13.09
C GLU A 89 23.28 -2.97 13.53
N LYS A 90 23.20 -4.25 13.17
CA LYS A 90 24.25 -5.21 13.44
C LYS A 90 25.60 -4.78 12.85
N LYS A 91 25.63 -4.40 11.55
CA LYS A 91 26.85 -3.95 10.88
C LYS A 91 27.46 -2.70 11.52
N LEU A 92 26.61 -1.78 11.98
CA LEU A 92 27.07 -0.59 12.68
C LEU A 92 27.68 -0.93 14.04
N ASN A 93 27.04 -1.80 14.80
CA ASN A 93 27.57 -2.27 16.07
C ASN A 93 28.91 -2.99 15.90
N ASP A 94 29.03 -3.90 14.94
CA ASP A 94 30.27 -4.58 14.61
C ASP A 94 31.41 -3.58 14.26
N LYS A 95 31.08 -2.51 13.50
CA LYS A 95 32.04 -1.45 13.17
C LYS A 95 32.45 -0.63 14.40
N ILE A 96 31.50 -0.29 15.27
CA ILE A 96 31.76 0.44 16.51
C ILE A 96 32.69 -0.38 17.39
N ASP A 97 32.46 -1.66 17.56
CA ASP A 97 33.29 -2.55 18.33
C ASP A 97 34.71 -2.66 17.77
N SER A 98 34.82 -2.80 16.43
CA SER A 98 36.13 -2.81 15.74
C SER A 98 36.92 -1.51 15.96
N VAL A 99 36.27 -0.36 15.80
CA VAL A 99 36.90 0.95 16.02
C VAL A 99 37.32 1.12 17.49
N LYS A 100 36.50 0.65 18.42
CA LYS A 100 36.80 0.67 19.86
C LYS A 100 38.05 -0.14 20.16
N GLU A 101 38.17 -1.32 19.60
CA GLU A 101 39.36 -2.18 19.77
C GLU A 101 40.59 -1.55 19.15
N GLU A 102 40.53 -1.01 17.95
CA GLU A 102 41.63 -0.30 17.28
C GLU A 102 42.10 0.91 18.10
N LEU A 103 41.16 1.68 18.68
CA LEU A 103 41.49 2.81 19.54
C LEU A 103 42.18 2.38 20.84
N ASN A 104 41.72 1.32 21.46
CA ASN A 104 42.35 0.77 22.64
C ASN A 104 43.79 0.35 22.37
N VAL A 105 44.04 -0.39 21.28
CA VAL A 105 45.40 -0.76 20.87
C VAL A 105 46.28 0.46 20.61
N LYS A 106 45.74 1.52 19.98
CA LYS A 106 46.49 2.76 19.76
C LYS A 106 46.82 3.49 21.06
N ILE A 107 45.90 3.50 22.01
CA ILE A 107 46.12 4.08 23.35
C ILE A 107 47.20 3.31 24.10
N ASP A 108 47.10 1.98 24.12
CA ASP A 108 48.10 1.12 24.80
C ASP A 108 49.50 1.33 24.20
N ASN A 109 49.62 1.38 22.90
CA ASN A 109 50.89 1.65 22.21
C ASN A 109 51.44 3.07 22.53
N ALA A 110 50.55 4.06 22.59
CA ALA A 110 50.96 5.42 22.96
C ALA A 110 51.43 5.50 24.41
N GLU A 111 50.76 4.82 25.30
CA GLU A 111 51.17 4.73 26.73
C GLU A 111 52.53 4.05 26.89
N GLU A 112 52.74 2.94 26.17
CA GLU A 112 54.03 2.24 26.20
C GLU A 112 55.15 3.12 25.62
N ASN A 113 54.96 3.79 24.52
CA ASN A 113 55.90 4.72 23.93
C ASN A 113 56.24 5.88 24.85
N LEU A 114 55.24 6.47 25.52
CA LEU A 114 55.44 7.53 26.52
C LEU A 114 56.24 7.04 27.68
N ASN A 115 55.92 5.88 28.24
CA ASN A 115 56.62 5.30 29.40
C ASN A 115 58.09 5.01 29.02
N ASN A 116 58.37 4.47 27.84
CA ASN A 116 59.69 4.23 27.36
C ASN A 116 60.49 5.53 27.18
N SER A 117 59.88 6.56 26.59
CA SER A 117 60.51 7.88 26.43
C SER A 117 60.79 8.55 27.76
N MET A 118 59.86 8.47 28.72
CA MET A 118 60.07 9.01 30.06
C MET A 118 61.23 8.28 30.80
N SER A 119 61.24 6.96 30.73
CA SER A 119 62.30 6.16 31.32
C SER A 119 63.69 6.50 30.74
N GLN A 120 63.76 6.67 29.41
CA GLN A 120 64.98 7.08 28.74
C GLN A 120 65.46 8.49 29.15
N ASN A 121 64.53 9.43 29.23
CA ASN A 121 64.79 10.81 29.68
C ASN A 121 65.34 10.86 31.12
N ILE A 122 64.76 10.07 32.01
CA ILE A 122 65.22 9.95 33.41
C ILE A 122 66.63 9.42 33.42
N LYS A 123 66.93 8.40 32.66
CA LYS A 123 68.29 7.80 32.54
C LYS A 123 69.29 8.80 32.02
N ASP A 124 68.97 9.46 30.91
CA ASP A 124 69.87 10.48 30.30
C ASP A 124 70.12 11.64 31.27
N THR A 125 69.13 12.08 31.98
CA THR A 125 69.25 13.14 32.99
C THR A 125 70.18 12.69 34.14
N ALA A 126 70.01 11.45 34.59
CA ALA A 126 70.88 10.89 35.66
C ALA A 126 72.36 10.80 35.23
N GLU A 127 72.61 10.40 33.99
CA GLU A 127 73.95 10.36 33.35
C GLU A 127 74.55 11.77 33.29
N MET A 128 73.82 12.76 32.85
CA MET A 128 74.22 14.16 32.83
C MET A 128 74.65 14.67 34.20
N PHE A 129 73.84 14.40 35.21
CA PHE A 129 74.20 14.76 36.56
C PHE A 129 75.48 14.09 37.06
N THR A 130 75.65 12.82 36.76
CA THR A 130 76.85 12.08 37.09
C THR A 130 78.09 12.71 36.39
N ASP A 131 78.01 13.05 35.15
CA ASP A 131 79.13 13.71 34.43
C ASP A 131 79.45 15.08 34.96
N VAL A 132 78.46 15.89 35.30
CA VAL A 132 78.67 17.21 35.95
C VAL A 132 79.35 17.07 37.30
N PHE A 133 78.95 16.10 38.14
CA PHE A 133 79.61 15.88 39.43
C PHE A 133 81.04 15.46 39.27
N LYS A 134 81.36 14.62 38.29
CA LYS A 134 82.77 14.24 38.00
C LYS A 134 83.59 15.42 37.56
N GLU A 135 83.08 16.32 36.79
CA GLU A 135 83.79 17.54 36.41
C GLU A 135 84.01 18.50 37.57
N ILE A 136 83.04 18.64 38.44
CA ILE A 136 83.13 19.44 39.69
C ILE A 136 84.26 18.86 40.62
N GLU A 137 84.29 17.55 40.74
CA GLU A 137 85.31 16.89 41.51
C GLU A 137 86.73 17.14 40.96
N LYS A 138 86.89 17.07 39.61
CA LYS A 138 88.17 17.39 38.98
C LYS A 138 88.61 18.82 39.23
N VAL A 139 87.70 19.76 39.15
CA VAL A 139 87.98 21.19 39.42
C VAL A 139 88.31 21.37 40.87
N GLY A 140 87.64 20.74 41.83
CA GLY A 140 87.96 20.80 43.27
C GLY A 140 89.32 20.21 43.65
N ASN A 141 89.76 19.17 42.98
CA ASN A 141 91.09 18.54 43.25
C ASN A 141 92.26 19.29 42.65
N ASN A 142 92.06 20.25 41.78
CA ASN A 142 93.11 21.06 41.17
C ASN A 142 93.43 22.38 41.97
N TYR A 143 92.65 22.58 43.03
CA TYR A 143 92.86 23.66 43.98
C TYR A 143 93.33 23.07 45.32
#